data_10347ecf5abc3124ba8842cd83fabaa1
#
_entry.id   10347ecf5abc3124ba8842cd83fabaa1
#
_cell.length_a   1.000
_cell.length_b   1.000
_cell.length_c   1.000
_cell.angle_alpha   90.00
_cell.angle_beta   90.00
_cell.angle_gamma   90.00
#
_symmetry.space_group_name_H-M   'P 1'
#
loop_
_entity.id
_entity.type
_entity.pdbx_description
1 polymer ?
#
loop_
_entity_poly.entity_id
_entity_poly.type
_entity_poly.pdbx_seq_one_letter_code
_entity_poly.pdbx_strand_id
1 'polypeptide(L)'
;WNFGPHDQDVQQVDWIVDRMAALWGGAKWDIDEDDNPHEALLLKLDISKAVSLLDWTPTWNMDATLEKIIHWHKAWKSGRDMRAVCINEIRAFEEDVKVWPQK
;
A
#
# COMPACT_ATOMS: atom_id res chain seq x y z
N TRP A 1 2.93 -0.03 18.10
CA TRP A 1 2.68 1.07 17.14
C TRP A 1 1.92 0.54 15.94
N ASN A 2 0.90 1.27 15.50
CA ASN A 2 0.19 0.98 14.26
C ASN A 2 0.61 2.00 13.19
N PHE A 3 0.89 1.51 12.01
CA PHE A 3 1.17 2.30 10.81
C PHE A 3 0.19 1.88 9.73
N GLY A 4 -0.43 2.82 9.06
CA GLY A 4 -1.46 2.56 8.06
C GLY A 4 -1.84 3.80 7.27
N PRO A 5 -2.79 3.69 6.34
CA PRO A 5 -3.28 4.82 5.57
C PRO A 5 -4.06 5.81 6.43
N HIS A 6 -4.20 7.04 5.94
CA HIS A 6 -5.20 7.97 6.48
C HIS A 6 -6.63 7.43 6.34
N ASP A 7 -7.53 7.80 7.23
CA ASP A 7 -8.94 7.35 7.21
C ASP A 7 -9.63 7.61 5.86
N GLN A 8 -9.34 8.73 5.24
CA GLN A 8 -9.89 9.11 3.93
C GLN A 8 -9.35 8.29 2.76
N ASP A 9 -8.27 7.56 2.96
CA ASP A 9 -7.59 6.74 1.95
C ASP A 9 -7.83 5.23 2.15
N VAL A 10 -8.62 4.86 3.15
CA VAL A 10 -9.01 3.47 3.40
C VAL A 10 -9.97 3.00 2.31
N GLN A 11 -9.67 1.85 1.70
CA GLN A 11 -10.45 1.26 0.62
C GLN A 11 -10.94 -0.14 1.00
N GLN A 12 -12.03 -0.57 0.39
CA GLN A 12 -12.52 -1.94 0.50
C GLN A 12 -11.61 -2.91 -0.26
N VAL A 13 -11.62 -4.18 0.15
CA VAL A 13 -10.74 -5.21 -0.42
C VAL A 13 -10.99 -5.40 -1.92
N ASP A 14 -12.25 -5.40 -2.37
CA ASP A 14 -12.62 -5.51 -3.78
C ASP A 14 -12.01 -4.38 -4.62
N TRP A 15 -12.09 -3.13 -4.16
CA TRP A 15 -11.44 -2.00 -4.82
C TRP A 15 -9.91 -2.19 -4.92
N ILE A 16 -9.29 -2.66 -3.82
CA ILE A 16 -7.83 -2.91 -3.80
C ILE A 16 -7.46 -3.99 -4.82
N VAL A 17 -8.22 -5.08 -4.85
CA VAL A 17 -7.94 -6.20 -5.78
C VAL A 17 -8.18 -5.79 -7.22
N ASP A 18 -9.24 -5.04 -7.52
CA ASP A 18 -9.49 -4.47 -8.84
C ASP A 18 -8.34 -3.58 -9.30
N ARG A 19 -7.89 -2.69 -8.43
CA ARG A 19 -6.77 -1.79 -8.73
C ARG A 19 -5.47 -2.55 -8.97
N MET A 20 -5.17 -3.54 -8.13
CA MET A 20 -3.99 -4.40 -8.31
C MET A 20 -4.06 -5.21 -9.61
N ALA A 21 -5.22 -5.78 -9.95
CA ALA A 21 -5.42 -6.51 -11.18
C ALA A 21 -5.21 -5.63 -12.42
N ALA A 22 -5.72 -4.39 -12.39
CA ALA A 22 -5.51 -3.41 -13.45
C ALA A 22 -4.03 -3.04 -13.61
N LEU A 23 -3.33 -2.76 -12.50
CA LEU A 23 -1.90 -2.44 -12.48
C LEU A 23 -1.02 -3.62 -12.94
N TRP A 24 -1.42 -4.85 -12.61
CA TRP A 24 -0.72 -6.04 -13.06
C TRP A 24 -0.82 -6.24 -14.56
N GLY A 25 -1.99 -5.99 -15.13
CA GLY A 25 -2.30 -6.16 -16.54
C GLY A 25 -2.78 -7.58 -16.85
N GLY A 26 -4.10 -7.73 -16.93
CA GLY A 26 -4.74 -9.00 -17.31
C GLY A 26 -4.92 -10.02 -16.18
N ALA A 27 -4.63 -9.67 -14.94
CA ALA A 27 -5.01 -10.49 -13.79
C ALA A 27 -6.54 -10.50 -13.64
N LYS A 28 -7.06 -11.65 -13.20
CA LYS A 28 -8.50 -11.83 -12.90
C LYS A 28 -8.62 -12.34 -11.48
N TRP A 29 -9.70 -11.98 -10.84
CA TRP A 29 -10.06 -12.48 -9.51
C TRP A 29 -11.56 -12.75 -9.46
N ASP A 30 -12.00 -13.52 -8.50
CA ASP A 30 -13.40 -13.86 -8.28
C ASP A 30 -13.69 -13.88 -6.77
N ILE A 31 -14.95 -13.76 -6.42
CA ILE A 31 -15.41 -13.83 -5.03
C ILE A 31 -15.63 -15.30 -4.69
N ASP A 32 -15.04 -15.75 -3.59
CA ASP A 32 -15.34 -17.05 -3.02
C ASP A 32 -16.73 -16.99 -2.35
N GLU A 33 -17.68 -17.72 -2.92
CA GLU A 33 -19.08 -17.80 -2.44
C GLU A 33 -19.28 -18.87 -1.36
N ASP A 34 -18.23 -19.59 -0.95
CA ASP A 34 -18.32 -20.60 0.11
C ASP A 34 -18.61 -19.95 1.48
N ASP A 35 -19.14 -20.75 2.40
CA ASP A 35 -19.47 -20.31 3.76
C ASP A 35 -18.19 -20.09 4.60
N ASN A 36 -17.52 -18.97 4.33
CA ASN A 36 -16.29 -18.56 4.99
C ASN A 36 -16.57 -17.93 6.36
N PRO A 37 -15.64 -18.04 7.32
CA PRO A 37 -15.76 -17.34 8.60
C PRO A 37 -15.98 -15.85 8.40
N HIS A 38 -17.00 -15.31 9.10
CA HIS A 38 -17.35 -13.90 8.98
C HIS A 38 -16.24 -13.02 9.55
N GLU A 39 -15.64 -12.17 8.71
CA GLU A 39 -14.72 -11.11 9.14
C GLU A 39 -15.49 -9.80 9.37
N ALA A 40 -14.87 -8.88 10.15
CA ALA A 40 -15.45 -7.58 10.38
C ALA A 40 -15.61 -6.81 9.05
N LEU A 41 -16.76 -6.18 8.85
CA LEU A 41 -17.08 -5.40 7.64
C LEU A 41 -16.09 -4.27 7.36
N LEU A 42 -15.44 -3.77 8.39
CA LEU A 42 -14.41 -2.75 8.29
C LEU A 42 -13.32 -3.03 9.32
N LEU A 43 -12.15 -3.40 8.86
CA LEU A 43 -10.96 -3.56 9.69
C LEU A 43 -9.91 -2.54 9.24
N LYS A 44 -9.64 -1.56 10.10
CA LYS A 44 -8.59 -0.56 9.87
C LYS A 44 -7.74 -0.38 11.11
N LEU A 45 -6.48 0.04 10.92
CA LEU A 45 -5.58 0.39 12.01
C LEU A 45 -5.83 1.84 12.44
N ASP A 46 -5.91 2.06 13.75
CA ASP A 46 -5.83 3.40 14.31
C ASP A 46 -4.37 3.83 14.43
N ILE A 47 -3.98 4.83 13.64
CA ILE A 47 -2.62 5.39 13.58
C ILE A 47 -2.42 6.61 14.48
N SER A 48 -3.42 7.01 15.26
CA SER A 48 -3.40 8.25 16.07
C SER A 48 -2.18 8.35 16.98
N LYS A 49 -1.75 7.22 17.56
CA LYS A 49 -0.57 7.18 18.42
C LYS A 49 0.73 7.48 17.65
N ALA A 50 0.88 6.94 16.44
CA ALA A 50 2.05 7.21 15.60
C ALA A 50 2.06 8.68 15.15
N VAL A 51 0.92 9.21 14.76
CA VAL A 51 0.78 10.62 14.37
C VAL A 51 1.12 11.55 15.51
N SER A 52 0.57 11.33 16.71
CA SER A 52 0.69 12.26 17.83
C SER A 52 2.03 12.19 18.57
N LEU A 53 2.65 11.02 18.66
CA LEU A 53 3.86 10.83 19.47
C LEU A 53 5.15 10.67 18.64
N LEU A 54 5.04 10.29 17.38
CA LEU A 54 6.19 10.15 16.47
C LEU A 54 6.21 11.22 15.37
N ASP A 55 5.16 12.06 15.30
CA ASP A 55 4.95 13.00 14.18
C ASP A 55 4.99 12.29 12.81
N TRP A 56 4.56 11.01 12.80
CA TRP A 56 4.56 10.17 11.62
C TRP A 56 3.23 10.24 10.88
N THR A 57 3.30 10.41 9.57
CA THR A 57 2.14 10.32 8.68
C THR A 57 2.49 9.50 7.45
N PRO A 58 1.53 8.77 6.83
CA PRO A 58 1.79 8.06 5.60
C PRO A 58 2.13 9.05 4.47
N THR A 59 3.27 8.83 3.80
CA THR A 59 3.74 9.67 2.71
C THR A 59 3.02 9.36 1.40
N TRP A 60 2.78 8.07 1.14
CA TRP A 60 2.09 7.63 -0.06
C TRP A 60 0.63 7.30 0.24
N ASN A 61 -0.25 7.70 -0.67
CA ASN A 61 -1.65 7.29 -0.66
C ASN A 61 -1.80 5.83 -1.13
N MET A 62 -3.01 5.29 -1.08
CA MET A 62 -3.29 3.90 -1.45
C MET A 62 -2.88 3.61 -2.90
N ASP A 63 -3.21 4.48 -3.86
CA ASP A 63 -2.84 4.28 -5.26
C ASP A 63 -1.32 4.18 -5.46
N ALA A 64 -0.57 5.15 -4.95
CA ALA A 64 0.88 5.15 -5.04
C ALA A 64 1.50 3.91 -4.37
N THR A 65 0.96 3.49 -3.23
CA THR A 65 1.41 2.28 -2.52
C THR A 65 1.18 1.03 -3.35
N LEU A 66 0.01 0.86 -3.94
CA LEU A 66 -0.30 -0.30 -4.79
C LEU A 66 0.58 -0.34 -6.05
N GLU A 67 0.85 0.82 -6.67
CA GLU A 67 1.77 0.92 -7.80
C GLU A 67 3.19 0.44 -7.43
N LYS A 68 3.70 0.85 -6.27
CA LYS A 68 5.02 0.40 -5.75
C LYS A 68 5.03 -1.12 -5.52
N ILE A 69 4.00 -1.66 -4.87
CA ILE A 69 3.88 -3.10 -4.61
C ILE A 69 3.89 -3.89 -5.92
N ILE A 70 3.09 -3.51 -6.89
CA ILE A 70 3.01 -4.19 -8.19
C ILE A 70 4.32 -4.06 -8.97
N HIS A 71 4.93 -2.88 -8.98
CA HIS A 71 6.24 -2.67 -9.61
C HIS A 71 7.31 -3.58 -9.01
N TRP A 72 7.38 -3.68 -7.68
CA TRP A 72 8.32 -4.54 -6.98
C TRP A 72 8.13 -6.01 -7.38
N HIS A 73 6.89 -6.52 -7.36
CA HIS A 73 6.59 -7.91 -7.71
C HIS A 73 6.87 -8.22 -9.19
N LYS A 74 6.59 -7.29 -10.11
CA LYS A 74 6.96 -7.44 -11.53
C LYS A 74 8.47 -7.50 -11.72
N ALA A 75 9.22 -6.65 -11.02
CA ALA A 75 10.67 -6.65 -11.04
C ALA A 75 11.24 -7.98 -10.54
N TRP A 76 10.72 -8.47 -9.42
CA TRP A 76 11.09 -9.77 -8.85
C TRP A 76 10.80 -10.91 -9.82
N LYS A 77 9.62 -10.97 -10.38
CA LYS A 77 9.21 -12.00 -11.34
C LYS A 77 10.06 -11.99 -12.62
N SER A 78 10.54 -10.85 -13.04
CA SER A 78 11.43 -10.70 -14.21
C SER A 78 12.92 -10.93 -13.91
N GLY A 79 13.27 -11.30 -12.67
CA GLY A 79 14.64 -11.62 -12.27
C GLY A 79 15.57 -10.41 -12.15
N ARG A 80 15.04 -9.22 -11.87
CA ARG A 80 15.85 -8.01 -11.67
C ARG A 80 16.66 -8.08 -10.39
N ASP A 81 17.71 -7.26 -10.28
CA ASP A 81 18.44 -7.05 -9.03
C ASP A 81 17.52 -6.38 -7.99
N MET A 82 16.98 -7.18 -7.08
CA MET A 82 16.03 -6.72 -6.08
C MET A 82 16.64 -5.78 -5.04
N ARG A 83 17.97 -5.87 -4.80
CA ARG A 83 18.65 -4.91 -3.95
C ARG A 83 18.60 -3.51 -4.57
N ALA A 84 18.89 -3.41 -5.85
CA ALA A 84 18.80 -2.14 -6.58
C ALA A 84 17.37 -1.60 -6.59
N VAL A 85 16.37 -2.47 -6.83
CA VAL A 85 14.94 -2.10 -6.78
C VAL A 85 14.56 -1.54 -5.41
N CYS A 86 14.89 -2.22 -4.32
CA CYS A 86 14.59 -1.76 -2.96
C CYS A 86 15.29 -0.44 -2.63
N ILE A 87 16.59 -0.29 -2.98
CA ILE A 87 17.32 0.97 -2.74
C ILE A 87 16.67 2.13 -3.50
N ASN A 88 16.24 1.91 -4.73
CA ASN A 88 15.59 2.95 -5.52
C ASN A 88 14.23 3.35 -4.93
N GLU A 89 13.46 2.41 -4.41
CA GLU A 89 12.19 2.72 -3.73
C GLU A 89 12.41 3.48 -2.42
N ILE A 90 13.42 3.12 -1.63
CA ILE A 90 13.80 3.87 -0.42
C ILE A 90 14.17 5.31 -0.77
N ARG A 91 14.98 5.53 -1.81
CA ARG A 91 15.34 6.87 -2.26
C ARG A 91 14.14 7.68 -2.74
N ALA A 92 13.25 7.06 -3.50
CA ALA A 92 12.02 7.71 -3.93
C ALA A 92 11.16 8.12 -2.73
N PHE A 93 11.03 7.26 -1.72
CA PHE A 93 10.33 7.58 -0.48
C PHE A 93 10.98 8.76 0.26
N GLU A 94 12.31 8.76 0.41
CA GLU A 94 13.04 9.84 1.07
C GLU A 94 12.88 11.18 0.34
N GLU A 95 12.78 11.18 -0.99
CA GLU A 95 12.53 12.39 -1.78
C GLU A 95 11.10 12.89 -1.61
N ASP A 96 10.11 12.00 -1.63
CA ASP A 96 8.72 12.36 -1.43
C ASP A 96 8.46 12.91 -0.01
N VAL A 97 9.14 12.37 1.01
CA VAL A 97 9.11 12.92 2.39
C VAL A 97 9.67 14.34 2.46
N LYS A 98 10.71 14.69 1.70
CA LYS A 98 11.31 16.05 1.70
C LYS A 98 10.37 17.11 1.12
N VAL A 99 9.44 16.72 0.27
CA VAL A 99 8.44 17.63 -0.32
C VAL A 99 7.30 17.91 0.66
N TRP A 100 7.16 17.09 1.72
CA TRP A 100 6.14 17.28 2.73
C TRP A 100 6.42 18.56 3.55
N PRO A 101 5.41 19.41 3.83
CA PRO A 101 5.62 20.62 4.60
C PRO A 101 6.18 20.26 5.98
N GLN A 102 7.43 20.53 6.18
CA GLN A 102 8.06 20.49 7.50
C GLN A 102 7.36 21.54 8.38
N LYS A 103 6.79 21.07 9.48
CA LYS A 103 6.22 21.98 10.48
C LYS A 103 7.28 22.88 11.08
#